data_5ee341edba35bd9177e71ad56498295b
#
_entry.id   5ee341edba35bd9177e71ad56498295b
#
_cell.length_a   1.000
_cell.length_b   1.000
_cell.length_c   1.000
_cell.angle_alpha   90.00
_cell.angle_beta   90.00
_cell.angle_gamma   90.00
#
_symmetry.space_group_name_H-M   'P 1'
#
loop_
_entity.id
_entity.type
_entity.pdbx_description
1 polymer ?
#
loop_
_entity_poly.entity_id
_entity_poly.type
_entity_poly.pdbx_seq_one_letter_code
_entity_poly.pdbx_strand_id
1 'polypeptide(L)'
;MVIPDERKTLRGGAIKPFQSKSFIESQRDLETSAAKDGIPLDVPYRDLTPEQKHWVIEGGTGWKSWNKSWPGVWYGGKRFFAWLESKAYKMHIRVLLSRYRSYTPCPACGGARLKPDALLWRVGGAEEANAALASDGKYARDQPVNAQWSDDQLFALPGLSIHDLMLLPIERVKMFFDRVHSRFAPPAASRPPPEGARDELG
;
A
#
# COMPACT_ATOMS: atom_id res chain seq x y z
N MET A 1 -6.80 -11.70 0.54
CA MET A 1 -6.48 -12.61 1.66
C MET A 1 -6.40 -14.03 1.14
N VAL A 2 -5.33 -14.76 1.45
CA VAL A 2 -5.07 -16.14 0.94
C VAL A 2 -5.95 -17.16 1.66
N ILE A 3 -6.12 -16.99 2.97
CA ILE A 3 -6.97 -17.80 3.83
C ILE A 3 -8.07 -16.87 4.39
N PRO A 4 -9.21 -16.79 3.71
CA PRO A 4 -10.29 -15.86 4.11
C PRO A 4 -11.15 -16.38 5.25
N ASP A 5 -11.22 -17.70 5.43
CA ASP A 5 -12.00 -18.34 6.48
C ASP A 5 -11.14 -19.41 7.15
N GLU A 6 -10.65 -19.10 8.33
CA GLU A 6 -9.78 -19.99 9.11
C GLU A 6 -10.54 -21.15 9.78
N ARG A 7 -11.88 -21.16 9.71
CA ARG A 7 -12.69 -22.31 10.15
C ARG A 7 -12.67 -23.46 9.17
N LYS A 8 -12.25 -23.20 7.93
CA LYS A 8 -12.08 -24.24 6.92
C LYS A 8 -10.85 -25.09 7.20
N THR A 9 -10.96 -26.37 6.88
CA THR A 9 -9.84 -27.31 6.92
C THR A 9 -8.98 -27.19 5.66
N LEU A 10 -7.76 -27.71 5.68
CA LEU A 10 -6.90 -27.75 4.49
C LEU A 10 -7.57 -28.50 3.35
N ARG A 11 -8.19 -29.66 3.63
CA ARG A 11 -8.97 -30.44 2.66
C ARG A 11 -10.25 -29.69 2.23
N GLY A 12 -10.87 -28.94 3.14
CA GLY A 12 -12.07 -28.14 2.90
C GLY A 12 -11.80 -26.83 2.15
N GLY A 13 -10.58 -26.61 1.64
CA GLY A 13 -10.24 -25.48 0.80
C GLY A 13 -9.98 -24.20 1.57
N ALA A 14 -9.28 -24.27 2.71
CA ALA A 14 -8.84 -23.09 3.46
C ALA A 14 -8.01 -22.14 2.59
N ILE A 15 -7.16 -22.69 1.70
CA ILE A 15 -6.33 -21.90 0.79
C ILE A 15 -7.12 -21.54 -0.47
N LYS A 16 -7.67 -20.36 -0.50
CA LYS A 16 -8.59 -19.89 -1.56
C LYS A 16 -8.01 -19.98 -2.98
N PRO A 17 -6.76 -19.62 -3.27
CA PRO A 17 -6.18 -19.71 -4.61
C PRO A 17 -6.24 -21.12 -5.21
N PHE A 18 -6.07 -22.16 -4.40
CA PHE A 18 -6.02 -23.56 -4.84
C PHE A 18 -7.38 -24.12 -5.26
N GLN A 19 -8.47 -23.42 -4.93
CA GLN A 19 -9.83 -23.84 -5.26
C GLN A 19 -10.26 -23.48 -6.69
N SER A 20 -9.38 -22.85 -7.47
CA SER A 20 -9.66 -22.56 -8.88
C SER A 20 -9.28 -23.76 -9.77
N LYS A 21 -9.98 -23.91 -10.89
CA LYS A 21 -9.68 -24.95 -11.88
C LYS A 21 -8.22 -24.95 -12.33
N SER A 22 -7.59 -23.77 -12.41
CA SER A 22 -6.20 -23.59 -12.86
C SER A 22 -5.17 -24.07 -11.84
N PHE A 23 -5.53 -24.15 -10.55
CA PHE A 23 -4.58 -24.44 -9.46
C PHE A 23 -5.07 -25.57 -8.55
N ILE A 24 -6.02 -26.34 -9.00
CA ILE A 24 -6.52 -27.52 -8.24
C ILE A 24 -5.42 -28.58 -8.01
N GLU A 25 -4.41 -28.61 -8.88
CA GLU A 25 -3.25 -29.48 -8.69
C GLU A 25 -2.43 -29.07 -7.46
N SER A 26 -2.34 -27.76 -7.17
CA SER A 26 -1.70 -27.30 -5.95
C SER A 26 -2.44 -27.74 -4.68
N GLN A 27 -3.76 -27.89 -4.75
CA GLN A 27 -4.53 -28.49 -3.67
C GLN A 27 -4.17 -30.00 -3.48
N ARG A 28 -4.03 -30.74 -4.57
CA ARG A 28 -3.62 -32.15 -4.53
C ARG A 28 -2.20 -32.32 -4.01
N ASP A 29 -1.28 -31.46 -4.44
CA ASP A 29 0.11 -31.43 -3.95
C ASP A 29 0.15 -31.19 -2.43
N LEU A 30 -0.67 -30.22 -1.94
CA LEU A 30 -0.83 -29.97 -0.51
C LEU A 30 -1.29 -31.22 0.23
N GLU A 31 -2.37 -31.86 -0.23
CA GLU A 31 -2.96 -33.01 0.43
C GLU A 31 -2.01 -34.21 0.47
N THR A 32 -1.33 -34.48 -0.65
CA THR A 32 -0.35 -35.56 -0.76
C THR A 32 0.85 -35.31 0.16
N SER A 33 1.37 -34.08 0.18
CA SER A 33 2.51 -33.76 1.01
C SER A 33 2.16 -33.70 2.49
N ALA A 34 0.98 -33.17 2.83
CA ALA A 34 0.49 -33.14 4.21
C ALA A 34 0.33 -34.51 4.82
N ALA A 35 -0.24 -35.46 4.05
CA ALA A 35 -0.36 -36.85 4.48
C ALA A 35 1.01 -37.50 4.76
N LYS A 36 2.01 -37.18 3.94
CA LYS A 36 3.38 -37.66 4.09
C LYS A 36 4.10 -37.04 5.30
N ASP A 37 3.91 -35.76 5.54
CA ASP A 37 4.60 -35.02 6.59
C ASP A 37 3.79 -34.99 7.92
N GLY A 38 2.69 -35.74 8.02
CA GLY A 38 1.88 -35.85 9.23
C GLY A 38 1.11 -34.55 9.58
N ILE A 39 0.79 -33.72 8.58
CA ILE A 39 0.01 -32.49 8.79
C ILE A 39 -1.49 -32.84 8.71
N PRO A 40 -2.31 -32.48 9.71
CA PRO A 40 -3.72 -32.81 9.71
C PRO A 40 -4.48 -32.03 8.64
N LEU A 41 -5.24 -32.73 7.80
CA LEU A 41 -5.99 -32.12 6.70
C LEU A 41 -7.41 -31.73 7.09
N ASP A 42 -7.97 -32.35 8.14
CA ASP A 42 -9.37 -32.23 8.50
C ASP A 42 -9.59 -31.40 9.79
N VAL A 43 -8.52 -30.75 10.27
CA VAL A 43 -8.57 -29.79 11.38
C VAL A 43 -8.74 -28.37 10.81
N PRO A 44 -9.59 -27.50 11.41
CA PRO A 44 -9.70 -26.11 11.01
C PRO A 44 -8.34 -25.39 11.01
N TYR A 45 -8.09 -24.55 10.02
CA TYR A 45 -6.80 -23.85 9.90
C TYR A 45 -6.41 -23.06 11.16
N ARG A 46 -7.38 -22.43 11.83
CA ARG A 46 -7.15 -21.70 13.09
C ARG A 46 -6.58 -22.59 14.20
N ASP A 47 -6.97 -23.88 14.22
CA ASP A 47 -6.64 -24.84 15.28
C ASP A 47 -5.34 -25.63 14.98
N LEU A 48 -4.70 -25.37 13.83
CA LEU A 48 -3.37 -25.89 13.52
C LEU A 48 -2.32 -25.25 14.42
N THR A 49 -1.28 -26.03 14.76
CA THR A 49 -0.14 -25.50 15.52
C THR A 49 0.64 -24.45 14.72
N PRO A 50 1.44 -23.57 15.38
CA PRO A 50 2.28 -22.61 14.69
C PRO A 50 3.22 -23.27 13.67
N GLU A 51 3.79 -24.42 13.99
CA GLU A 51 4.69 -25.20 13.12
C GLU A 51 3.95 -25.73 11.88
N GLN A 52 2.72 -26.21 12.06
CA GLN A 52 1.87 -26.69 10.96
C GLN A 52 1.47 -25.53 10.06
N LYS A 53 1.09 -24.37 10.61
CA LYS A 53 0.82 -23.15 9.85
C LYS A 53 2.05 -22.69 9.10
N HIS A 54 3.22 -22.72 9.73
CA HIS A 54 4.50 -22.41 9.07
C HIS A 54 4.76 -23.36 7.90
N TRP A 55 4.57 -24.66 8.08
CA TRP A 55 4.70 -25.64 7.00
C TRP A 55 3.76 -25.34 5.83
N VAL A 56 2.51 -24.99 6.09
CA VAL A 56 1.53 -24.64 5.04
C VAL A 56 2.02 -23.43 4.22
N ILE A 57 2.58 -22.43 4.86
CA ILE A 57 2.99 -21.17 4.23
C ILE A 57 4.39 -21.25 3.62
N GLU A 58 5.38 -21.66 4.38
CA GLU A 58 6.78 -21.67 3.96
C GLU A 58 7.21 -22.94 3.22
N GLY A 59 6.44 -24.05 3.40
CA GLY A 59 6.72 -25.34 2.78
C GLY A 59 7.46 -26.30 3.68
N GLY A 60 7.65 -27.53 3.17
CA GLY A 60 8.33 -28.62 3.87
C GLY A 60 9.83 -28.35 4.04
N THR A 61 10.39 -28.94 5.10
CA THR A 61 11.85 -28.97 5.33
C THR A 61 12.52 -29.77 4.22
N GLY A 62 13.66 -29.30 3.73
CA GLY A 62 14.38 -29.96 2.64
C GLY A 62 14.05 -29.47 1.24
N TRP A 63 13.20 -28.45 1.11
CA TRP A 63 13.00 -27.80 -0.19
C TRP A 63 14.31 -27.19 -0.72
N LYS A 64 14.68 -27.55 -1.96
CA LYS A 64 15.88 -27.03 -2.65
C LYS A 64 15.52 -26.20 -3.87
N SER A 65 14.71 -26.76 -4.77
CA SER A 65 14.26 -26.08 -5.99
C SER A 65 13.10 -26.84 -6.62
N TRP A 66 12.40 -26.19 -7.56
CA TRP A 66 11.29 -26.82 -8.30
C TRP A 66 11.73 -28.13 -8.99
N ASN A 67 12.90 -28.14 -9.62
CA ASN A 67 13.38 -29.32 -10.37
C ASN A 67 13.86 -30.48 -9.48
N LYS A 68 14.24 -30.18 -8.21
CA LYS A 68 14.84 -31.19 -7.32
C LYS A 68 13.87 -31.65 -6.23
N SER A 69 12.92 -30.84 -5.85
CA SER A 69 12.08 -31.07 -4.67
C SER A 69 10.62 -31.36 -5.02
N TRP A 70 10.10 -30.76 -6.11
CA TRP A 70 8.74 -31.07 -6.57
C TRP A 70 8.74 -32.38 -7.41
N PRO A 71 7.73 -33.26 -7.26
CA PRO A 71 6.56 -33.17 -6.36
C PRO A 71 6.78 -33.77 -4.96
N GLY A 72 7.99 -34.15 -4.61
CA GLY A 72 8.28 -34.91 -3.38
C GLY A 72 8.23 -34.11 -2.09
N VAL A 73 8.42 -32.79 -2.12
CA VAL A 73 8.44 -31.89 -0.96
C VAL A 73 7.44 -30.76 -1.19
N TRP A 74 6.66 -30.44 -0.18
CA TRP A 74 5.71 -29.34 -0.23
C TRP A 74 6.42 -27.99 -0.40
N TYR A 75 6.04 -27.23 -1.42
CA TYR A 75 6.64 -25.94 -1.73
C TYR A 75 6.13 -24.76 -0.89
N GLY A 76 4.97 -24.90 -0.24
CA GLY A 76 4.37 -23.84 0.55
C GLY A 76 3.65 -22.76 -0.26
N GLY A 77 2.73 -22.07 0.38
CA GLY A 77 1.97 -20.99 -0.23
C GLY A 77 2.86 -19.84 -0.72
N LYS A 78 3.91 -19.51 0.01
CA LYS A 78 4.85 -18.41 -0.33
C LYS A 78 5.57 -18.65 -1.66
N ARG A 79 6.10 -19.87 -1.89
CA ARG A 79 6.78 -20.20 -3.15
C ARG A 79 5.81 -20.34 -4.31
N PHE A 80 4.58 -20.77 -4.05
CA PHE A 80 3.52 -20.73 -5.05
C PHE A 80 3.29 -19.31 -5.56
N PHE A 81 3.15 -18.34 -4.66
CA PHE A 81 3.00 -16.94 -5.06
C PHE A 81 4.26 -16.37 -5.74
N ALA A 82 5.45 -16.70 -5.28
CA ALA A 82 6.70 -16.32 -5.94
C ALA A 82 6.78 -16.88 -7.37
N TRP A 83 6.34 -18.12 -7.57
CA TRP A 83 6.22 -18.71 -8.90
C TRP A 83 5.19 -17.97 -9.76
N LEU A 84 4.02 -17.61 -9.23
CA LEU A 84 3.04 -16.79 -9.94
C LEU A 84 3.60 -15.41 -10.31
N GLU A 85 4.36 -14.78 -9.43
CA GLU A 85 5.00 -13.50 -9.70
C GLU A 85 6.00 -13.58 -10.85
N SER A 86 6.73 -14.67 -10.98
CA SER A 86 7.61 -14.90 -12.16
C SER A 86 6.84 -14.99 -13.47
N LYS A 87 5.52 -15.24 -13.42
CA LYS A 87 4.60 -15.27 -14.57
C LYS A 87 3.75 -14.01 -14.71
N ALA A 88 4.04 -12.96 -13.95
CA ALA A 88 3.27 -11.71 -13.94
C ALA A 88 3.29 -10.93 -15.27
N TYR A 89 4.11 -11.33 -16.24
CA TYR A 89 4.02 -10.83 -17.62
C TYR A 89 2.70 -11.20 -18.30
N LYS A 90 2.00 -12.25 -17.83
CA LYS A 90 0.67 -12.65 -18.31
C LYS A 90 -0.41 -11.84 -17.59
N MET A 91 -1.32 -11.20 -18.34
CA MET A 91 -2.37 -10.33 -17.79
C MET A 91 -3.23 -11.03 -16.74
N HIS A 92 -3.71 -12.25 -17.01
CA HIS A 92 -4.58 -12.98 -16.08
C HIS A 92 -3.88 -13.32 -14.75
N ILE A 93 -2.55 -13.53 -14.76
CA ILE A 93 -1.78 -13.75 -13.54
C ILE A 93 -1.68 -12.44 -12.73
N ARG A 94 -1.47 -11.28 -13.37
CA ARG A 94 -1.50 -9.98 -12.67
C ARG A 94 -2.84 -9.71 -12.01
N VAL A 95 -3.94 -9.97 -12.72
CA VAL A 95 -5.30 -9.83 -12.17
C VAL A 95 -5.53 -10.79 -11.00
N LEU A 96 -5.03 -12.03 -11.08
CA LEU A 96 -5.09 -12.98 -9.97
C LEU A 96 -4.30 -12.46 -8.76
N LEU A 97 -3.04 -12.07 -8.95
CA LEU A 97 -2.16 -11.60 -7.88
C LEU A 97 -2.73 -10.36 -7.18
N SER A 98 -3.36 -9.43 -7.92
CA SER A 98 -3.95 -8.22 -7.33
C SER A 98 -5.04 -8.53 -6.28
N ARG A 99 -5.75 -9.66 -6.40
CA ARG A 99 -6.77 -10.10 -5.45
C ARG A 99 -6.19 -10.58 -4.11
N TYR A 100 -4.92 -10.98 -4.10
CA TYR A 100 -4.24 -11.54 -2.92
C TYR A 100 -3.20 -10.60 -2.33
N ARG A 101 -2.88 -9.49 -3.00
CA ARG A 101 -1.99 -8.45 -2.45
C ARG A 101 -2.74 -7.64 -1.39
N SER A 102 -2.08 -7.39 -0.28
CA SER A 102 -2.49 -6.38 0.68
C SER A 102 -1.52 -5.20 0.62
N TYR A 103 -2.07 -4.01 0.74
CA TYR A 103 -1.28 -2.78 0.77
C TYR A 103 -1.22 -2.31 2.22
N THR A 104 -0.07 -2.45 2.84
CA THR A 104 0.17 -1.92 4.19
C THR A 104 1.06 -0.69 4.08
N PRO A 105 0.78 0.37 4.85
CA PRO A 105 1.69 1.52 4.92
C PRO A 105 3.10 1.06 5.30
N CYS A 106 4.10 1.60 4.63
CA CYS A 106 5.49 1.29 4.94
C CYS A 106 5.83 1.82 6.34
N PRO A 107 6.34 0.99 7.28
CA PRO A 107 6.65 1.45 8.63
C PRO A 107 7.78 2.47 8.67
N ALA A 108 8.64 2.51 7.65
CA ALA A 108 9.75 3.45 7.59
C ALA A 108 9.33 4.87 7.12
N CYS A 109 8.28 4.98 6.30
CA CYS A 109 7.85 6.27 5.76
C CYS A 109 6.38 6.58 6.01
N GLY A 110 5.64 5.76 6.77
CA GLY A 110 4.22 5.97 7.06
C GLY A 110 3.32 6.05 5.82
N GLY A 111 3.80 5.60 4.65
CA GLY A 111 3.07 5.73 3.39
C GLY A 111 3.50 6.94 2.54
N ALA A 112 4.33 7.86 3.07
CA ALA A 112 4.79 9.06 2.35
C ALA A 112 5.63 8.76 1.12
N ARG A 113 6.27 7.59 1.03
CA ARG A 113 7.18 7.17 -0.04
C ARG A 113 8.39 8.10 -0.23
N LEU A 114 8.64 8.97 0.75
CA LEU A 114 9.72 9.95 0.77
C LEU A 114 10.64 9.68 1.97
N LYS A 115 11.88 10.14 1.87
CA LYS A 115 12.78 10.15 3.02
C LYS A 115 12.27 11.17 4.06
N PRO A 116 12.49 10.94 5.38
CA PRO A 116 12.06 11.88 6.41
C PRO A 116 12.52 13.31 6.17
N ASP A 117 13.75 13.49 5.67
CA ASP A 117 14.32 14.81 5.39
C ASP A 117 13.51 15.60 4.33
N ALA A 118 12.91 14.90 3.36
CA ALA A 118 12.06 15.53 2.34
C ALA A 118 10.77 16.12 2.93
N LEU A 119 10.30 15.59 4.06
CA LEU A 119 9.09 16.04 4.76
C LEU A 119 9.35 17.31 5.61
N LEU A 120 10.61 17.69 5.79
CA LEU A 120 10.98 18.95 6.45
C LEU A 120 10.76 20.17 5.53
N TRP A 121 10.77 19.96 4.21
CA TRP A 121 10.48 21.02 3.24
C TRP A 121 8.99 21.30 3.20
N ARG A 122 8.63 22.56 3.41
CA ARG A 122 7.24 23.01 3.48
C ARG A 122 7.01 24.23 2.61
N VAL A 123 5.83 24.30 2.02
CA VAL A 123 5.39 25.40 1.14
C VAL A 123 4.35 26.22 1.88
N GLY A 124 4.40 27.56 1.74
CA GLY A 124 3.44 28.48 2.34
C GLY A 124 3.71 28.76 3.82
N GLY A 125 2.82 29.51 4.45
CA GLY A 125 2.85 29.84 5.87
C GLY A 125 1.88 29.00 6.69
N ALA A 126 1.87 29.24 8.01
CA ALA A 126 0.97 28.52 8.91
C ALA A 126 -0.50 28.87 8.66
N GLU A 127 -0.80 30.12 8.30
CA GLU A 127 -2.16 30.58 8.04
C GLU A 127 -2.78 29.89 6.83
N GLU A 128 -2.07 29.87 5.69
CA GLU A 128 -2.52 29.22 4.46
C GLU A 128 -2.69 27.70 4.66
N ALA A 129 -1.75 27.10 5.40
CA ALA A 129 -1.80 25.67 5.72
C ALA A 129 -3.01 25.32 6.60
N ASN A 130 -3.22 26.07 7.68
CA ASN A 130 -4.32 25.83 8.60
C ASN A 130 -5.68 26.05 7.91
N ALA A 131 -5.78 27.02 7.02
CA ALA A 131 -6.99 27.23 6.20
C ALA A 131 -7.28 26.05 5.25
N ALA A 132 -6.23 25.43 4.68
CA ALA A 132 -6.39 24.27 3.80
C ALA A 132 -6.76 22.99 4.55
N LEU A 133 -6.26 22.81 5.77
CA LEU A 133 -6.55 21.64 6.60
C LEU A 133 -7.98 21.64 7.15
N ALA A 134 -8.59 22.81 7.27
CA ALA A 134 -9.92 23.11 7.80
C ALA A 134 -10.15 22.76 9.28
N SER A 135 -11.09 23.47 9.85
CA SER A 135 -11.50 23.37 11.26
C SER A 135 -12.32 22.15 11.62
N ASP A 136 -12.65 21.26 10.66
CA ASP A 136 -13.46 20.06 10.89
C ASP A 136 -12.64 18.85 11.41
N GLY A 137 -11.35 19.02 11.61
CA GLY A 137 -10.44 17.97 12.11
C GLY A 137 -10.26 16.79 11.16
N LYS A 138 -10.85 16.83 9.96
CA LYS A 138 -10.82 15.74 9.00
C LYS A 138 -9.46 15.56 8.33
N TYR A 139 -8.73 16.65 8.21
CA TYR A 139 -7.39 16.66 7.62
C TYR A 139 -6.40 17.23 8.62
N ALA A 140 -5.48 16.41 9.06
CA ALA A 140 -4.38 16.81 9.94
C ALA A 140 -3.07 16.84 9.15
N ARG A 141 -2.08 17.53 9.70
CA ARG A 141 -0.71 17.44 9.20
C ARG A 141 -0.15 16.05 9.47
N ASP A 142 0.54 15.51 8.48
CA ASP A 142 1.23 14.25 8.66
C ASP A 142 2.40 14.40 9.65
N GLN A 143 2.47 13.46 10.57
CA GLN A 143 3.58 13.36 11.51
C GLN A 143 4.59 12.34 10.98
N PRO A 144 5.85 12.75 10.71
CA PRO A 144 6.88 11.81 10.32
C PRO A 144 7.03 10.68 11.34
N VAL A 145 7.25 9.46 10.89
CA VAL A 145 7.24 8.23 11.72
C VAL A 145 8.16 8.33 12.95
N ASN A 146 9.24 9.10 12.88
CA ASN A 146 10.21 9.27 13.96
C ASN A 146 10.05 10.59 14.74
N ALA A 147 9.03 11.39 14.45
CA ALA A 147 8.75 12.61 15.18
C ALA A 147 7.66 12.38 16.23
N GLN A 148 7.83 12.97 17.41
CA GLN A 148 6.84 12.96 18.49
C GLN A 148 6.45 14.40 18.80
N TRP A 149 5.81 15.06 17.82
CA TRP A 149 5.31 16.42 18.00
C TRP A 149 3.90 16.38 18.62
N SER A 150 3.64 17.31 19.52
CA SER A 150 2.28 17.54 20.01
C SER A 150 1.41 18.17 18.91
N ASP A 151 0.09 18.11 19.07
CA ASP A 151 -0.84 18.74 18.14
C ASP A 151 -0.58 20.25 18.02
N ASP A 152 -0.24 20.93 19.10
CA ASP A 152 0.11 22.36 19.09
C ASP A 152 1.38 22.62 18.28
N GLN A 153 2.39 21.76 18.40
CA GLN A 153 3.62 21.85 17.60
C GLN A 153 3.34 21.62 16.12
N LEU A 154 2.53 20.59 15.81
CA LEU A 154 2.11 20.34 14.43
C LEU A 154 1.33 21.52 13.85
N PHE A 155 0.43 22.09 14.64
CA PHE A 155 -0.39 23.23 14.22
C PHE A 155 0.45 24.50 13.99
N ALA A 156 1.51 24.70 14.76
CA ALA A 156 2.42 25.84 14.65
C ALA A 156 3.41 25.73 13.47
N LEU A 157 3.56 24.55 12.85
CA LEU A 157 4.48 24.37 11.74
C LEU A 157 4.12 25.27 10.55
N PRO A 158 5.10 25.90 9.88
CA PRO A 158 4.84 26.68 8.67
C PRO A 158 4.44 25.77 7.51
N GLY A 159 3.49 26.24 6.70
CA GLY A 159 3.15 25.61 5.42
C GLY A 159 2.74 24.13 5.48
N LEU A 160 2.69 23.52 4.33
CA LEU A 160 2.41 22.08 4.14
C LEU A 160 3.60 21.38 3.49
N SER A 161 3.89 20.15 3.94
CA SER A 161 4.82 19.26 3.27
C SER A 161 4.20 18.74 1.97
N ILE A 162 5.01 18.16 1.09
CA ILE A 162 4.47 17.52 -0.12
C ILE A 162 3.55 16.36 0.21
N HIS A 163 3.79 15.65 1.32
CA HIS A 163 2.93 14.55 1.74
C HIS A 163 1.58 15.06 2.24
N ASP A 164 1.56 16.13 3.03
CA ASP A 164 0.31 16.79 3.44
C ASP A 164 -0.54 17.17 2.21
N LEU A 165 0.09 17.77 1.19
CA LEU A 165 -0.59 18.14 -0.05
C LEU A 165 -1.15 16.93 -0.80
N MET A 166 -0.44 15.80 -0.81
CA MET A 166 -0.90 14.56 -1.46
C MET A 166 -2.09 13.91 -0.76
N LEU A 167 -2.30 14.18 0.51
CA LEU A 167 -3.41 13.66 1.30
C LEU A 167 -4.66 14.54 1.23
N LEU A 168 -4.54 15.77 0.74
CA LEU A 168 -5.67 16.70 0.61
C LEU A 168 -6.47 16.45 -0.68
N PRO A 169 -7.80 16.68 -0.65
CA PRO A 169 -8.60 16.79 -1.86
C PRO A 169 -8.10 17.90 -2.78
N ILE A 170 -8.25 17.72 -4.08
CA ILE A 170 -7.71 18.67 -5.09
C ILE A 170 -8.26 20.09 -4.92
N GLU A 171 -9.50 20.24 -4.48
CA GLU A 171 -10.12 21.55 -4.22
C GLU A 171 -9.40 22.30 -3.10
N ARG A 172 -8.95 21.60 -2.05
CA ARG A 172 -8.19 22.17 -0.95
C ARG A 172 -6.76 22.50 -1.34
N VAL A 173 -6.14 21.66 -2.16
CA VAL A 173 -4.83 21.94 -2.75
C VAL A 173 -4.90 23.20 -3.60
N LYS A 174 -5.92 23.33 -4.45
CA LYS A 174 -6.14 24.55 -5.23
C LYS A 174 -6.28 25.78 -4.33
N MET A 175 -7.17 25.73 -3.35
CA MET A 175 -7.40 26.83 -2.41
C MET A 175 -6.10 27.23 -1.67
N PHE A 176 -5.30 26.26 -1.27
CA PHE A 176 -4.00 26.49 -0.65
C PHE A 176 -3.07 27.29 -1.57
N PHE A 177 -2.90 26.84 -2.81
CA PHE A 177 -2.01 27.51 -3.75
C PHE A 177 -2.54 28.88 -4.19
N ASP A 178 -3.85 29.08 -4.30
CA ASP A 178 -4.44 30.39 -4.58
C ASP A 178 -4.08 31.40 -3.46
N ARG A 179 -4.14 30.97 -2.19
CA ARG A 179 -3.74 31.81 -1.04
C ARG A 179 -2.24 32.10 -1.02
N VAL A 180 -1.42 31.07 -1.24
CA VAL A 180 0.05 31.23 -1.33
C VAL A 180 0.39 32.19 -2.47
N HIS A 181 -0.23 32.04 -3.64
CA HIS A 181 -0.02 32.93 -4.77
C HIS A 181 -0.42 34.38 -4.44
N SER A 182 -1.57 34.61 -3.84
CA SER A 182 -2.06 35.93 -3.46
C SER A 182 -1.11 36.65 -2.51
N ARG A 183 -0.42 35.94 -1.64
CA ARG A 183 0.58 36.51 -0.71
C ARG A 183 1.84 37.02 -1.43
N PHE A 184 2.22 36.39 -2.53
CA PHE A 184 3.42 36.72 -3.30
C PHE A 184 3.13 37.51 -4.59
N ALA A 185 1.84 37.66 -4.95
CA ALA A 185 1.46 38.42 -6.11
C ALA A 185 1.79 39.91 -5.89
N PRO A 186 2.46 40.57 -6.84
CA PRO A 186 2.67 42.02 -6.76
C PRO A 186 1.31 42.76 -6.73
N PRO A 187 1.18 43.87 -6.01
CA PRO A 187 -0.04 44.66 -5.98
C PRO A 187 -0.50 44.99 -7.40
N ALA A 188 -1.81 44.94 -7.64
CA ALA A 188 -2.42 45.07 -8.97
C ALA A 188 -2.02 46.38 -9.74
N ALA A 189 -1.52 47.38 -9.03
CA ALA A 189 -1.05 48.62 -9.59
C ALA A 189 0.29 48.53 -10.36
N SER A 190 1.02 47.43 -10.25
CA SER A 190 2.32 47.22 -10.91
C SER A 190 2.27 46.34 -12.15
N ARG A 191 1.06 45.90 -12.57
CA ARG A 191 0.91 45.12 -13.78
C ARG A 191 0.92 46.10 -14.99
N PRO A 192 1.93 46.04 -15.89
CA PRO A 192 1.85 46.84 -17.11
C PRO A 192 0.61 46.45 -17.90
N PRO A 193 -0.08 47.38 -18.58
CA PRO A 193 -1.20 47.08 -19.43
C PRO A 193 -0.77 46.03 -20.48
N PRO A 194 -1.67 45.12 -20.90
CA PRO A 194 -1.35 44.15 -21.91
C PRO A 194 -0.86 44.87 -23.17
N GLU A 195 0.35 44.51 -23.64
CA GLU A 195 0.88 44.96 -24.93
C GLU A 195 -0.06 44.48 -26.03
N GLY A 196 -0.91 45.38 -26.53
CA GLY A 196 -1.85 45.03 -27.61
C GLY A 196 -3.02 45.98 -27.82
N ALA A 197 -3.25 46.94 -26.91
CA ALA A 197 -4.24 48.00 -27.14
C ALA A 197 -3.60 49.22 -27.83
N ARG A 198 -3.02 49.04 -28.99
CA ARG A 198 -2.72 50.15 -29.92
C ARG A 198 -3.81 50.18 -30.97
N ASP A 199 -4.67 51.20 -30.81
CA ASP A 199 -5.31 51.99 -31.82
C ASP A 199 -5.83 51.28 -33.10
N GLU A 200 -7.07 50.83 -33.03
CA GLU A 200 -7.96 50.93 -34.19
C GLU A 200 -8.86 52.15 -34.03
N LEU A 201 -8.30 53.34 -34.22
CA LEU A 201 -9.00 54.56 -34.53
C LEU A 201 -8.07 55.46 -35.38
N GLY A 202 -8.19 55.35 -36.70
CA GLY A 202 -7.60 56.13 -37.71
C GLY A 202 -8.28 55.88 -39.05
#